data_82ae8c29643750c62b8443e41577b4ab
#
_entry.id   82ae8c29643750c62b8443e41577b4ab
#
_cell.length_a   1.000
_cell.length_b   1.000
_cell.length_c   1.000
_cell.angle_alpha   90.00
_cell.angle_beta   90.00
_cell.angle_gamma   90.00
#
_symmetry.space_group_name_H-M   'P 1'
#
loop_
_entity.id
_entity.type
_entity.pdbx_description
1 polymer ?
#
loop_
_entity_poly.entity_id
_entity_poly.type
_entity_poly.pdbx_seq_one_letter_code
_entity_poly.pdbx_strand_id
1 'polypeptide(L)'
;ETLTDAEGKAVTFEATTAEGFENAVVEVADDFTKDEFTWKAEDAEEDDEGITLTYASWMPQEEAEEASTPLIIWLHGAGEGGTDPVVALVGNKVVNLASEDIQKHFGETGAAILVPQAPTFWMENGEGEYLTAEDESGRSIYTDALMALIEKFVADHPEIDADRIYIGGCSNGGYMTMNLLLEDEEDFFAAAYPICQGYKSGNI
;
A
#
# COMPACT_ATOMS: atom_id res chain seq x y z
N GLU A 1 -26.26 -0.47 15.87
CA GLU A 1 -26.75 0.87 16.25
C GLU A 1 -27.81 1.31 15.26
N THR A 2 -28.94 1.81 15.73
CA THR A 2 -30.02 2.31 14.86
C THR A 2 -29.79 3.81 14.66
N LEU A 3 -29.58 4.24 13.42
CA LEU A 3 -29.52 5.67 13.11
C LEU A 3 -30.92 6.27 13.22
N THR A 4 -31.00 7.43 13.86
CA THR A 4 -32.27 8.19 14.00
C THR A 4 -32.09 9.59 13.43
N ASP A 5 -33.20 10.17 12.88
CA ASP A 5 -33.24 11.58 12.47
C ASP A 5 -33.27 12.54 13.68
N ALA A 6 -33.31 13.83 13.40
CA ALA A 6 -33.36 14.87 14.42
C ALA A 6 -34.58 14.79 15.34
N GLU A 7 -35.66 14.12 14.91
CA GLU A 7 -36.89 13.88 15.66
C GLU A 7 -36.85 12.54 16.41
N GLY A 8 -35.74 11.77 16.34
CA GLY A 8 -35.58 10.49 17.03
C GLY A 8 -36.22 9.30 16.32
N LYS A 9 -36.66 9.46 15.07
CA LYS A 9 -37.26 8.39 14.29
C LYS A 9 -36.20 7.57 13.59
N ALA A 10 -36.35 6.24 13.61
CA ALA A 10 -35.43 5.32 12.90
C ALA A 10 -35.38 5.66 11.39
N VAL A 11 -34.14 5.84 10.88
CA VAL A 11 -33.90 6.06 9.46
C VAL A 11 -33.43 4.74 8.86
N THR A 12 -34.17 4.28 7.85
CA THR A 12 -33.80 3.08 7.08
C THR A 12 -33.15 3.56 5.78
N PHE A 13 -31.90 3.14 5.57
CA PHE A 13 -31.21 3.34 4.30
C PHE A 13 -31.35 2.07 3.46
N GLU A 14 -31.89 2.20 2.26
CA GLU A 14 -31.75 1.16 1.26
C GLU A 14 -30.38 1.36 0.60
N ALA A 15 -29.48 0.38 0.79
CA ALA A 15 -28.26 0.35 0.03
C ALA A 15 -28.63 0.05 -1.44
N THR A 16 -28.52 1.05 -2.30
CA THR A 16 -28.58 0.86 -3.74
C THR A 16 -27.16 0.65 -4.26
N THR A 17 -26.82 -0.58 -4.56
CA THR A 17 -25.63 -0.89 -5.36
C THR A 17 -25.96 -0.54 -6.82
N ALA A 18 -25.09 0.22 -7.46
CA ALA A 18 -25.17 0.41 -8.90
C ALA A 18 -24.81 -0.92 -9.56
N GLU A 19 -25.83 -1.58 -10.14
CA GLU A 19 -25.70 -2.85 -10.83
C GLU A 19 -24.60 -2.75 -11.90
N GLY A 20 -23.54 -3.55 -11.78
CA GLY A 20 -22.38 -3.56 -12.69
C GLY A 20 -21.11 -2.89 -12.18
N PHE A 21 -21.16 -2.03 -11.15
CA PHE A 21 -19.94 -1.38 -10.62
C PHE A 21 -19.11 -2.31 -9.76
N GLU A 22 -19.74 -3.13 -8.94
CA GLU A 22 -19.05 -4.10 -8.07
C GLU A 22 -18.35 -5.19 -8.89
N ASN A 23 -18.96 -5.69 -9.95
CA ASN A 23 -18.39 -6.76 -10.77
C ASN A 23 -17.14 -6.32 -11.52
N ALA A 24 -17.11 -5.10 -12.06
CA ALA A 24 -15.96 -4.60 -12.82
C ALA A 24 -14.70 -4.42 -11.95
N VAL A 25 -14.85 -3.96 -10.70
CA VAL A 25 -13.73 -3.79 -9.78
C VAL A 25 -13.20 -5.13 -9.28
N VAL A 26 -14.09 -6.07 -8.98
CA VAL A 26 -13.71 -7.43 -8.55
C VAL A 26 -13.03 -8.20 -9.68
N GLU A 27 -13.54 -8.14 -10.91
CA GLU A 27 -12.92 -8.79 -12.07
C GLU A 27 -11.49 -8.31 -12.30
N VAL A 28 -11.23 -7.01 -12.23
CA VAL A 28 -9.85 -6.49 -12.38
C VAL A 28 -8.97 -6.85 -11.18
N ALA A 29 -9.52 -6.93 -9.96
CA ALA A 29 -8.76 -7.39 -8.80
C ALA A 29 -8.35 -8.87 -8.89
N ASP A 30 -9.04 -9.68 -9.69
CA ASP A 30 -8.67 -11.08 -9.95
C ASP A 30 -7.42 -11.22 -10.85
N ASP A 31 -7.07 -10.18 -11.61
CA ASP A 31 -5.84 -10.13 -12.41
C ASP A 31 -4.58 -9.89 -11.55
N PHE A 32 -4.76 -9.50 -10.29
CA PHE A 32 -3.66 -9.31 -9.35
C PHE A 32 -3.32 -10.62 -8.62
N THR A 33 -2.04 -10.93 -8.54
CA THR A 33 -1.54 -11.99 -7.66
C THR A 33 -1.62 -11.51 -6.21
N LYS A 34 -2.04 -12.38 -5.29
CA LYS A 34 -2.16 -12.10 -3.86
C LYS A 34 -1.24 -13.04 -3.11
N ASP A 35 -0.45 -12.49 -2.18
CA ASP A 35 0.54 -13.25 -1.41
C ASP A 35 0.77 -12.59 -0.05
N GLU A 36 1.63 -13.21 0.76
CA GLU A 36 2.04 -12.70 2.07
C GLU A 36 3.55 -12.76 2.25
N PHE A 37 4.07 -11.88 3.08
CA PHE A 37 5.48 -11.80 3.44
C PHE A 37 5.61 -11.61 4.95
N THR A 38 6.39 -12.46 5.59
CA THR A 38 6.70 -12.36 7.02
C THR A 38 8.14 -11.91 7.20
N TRP A 39 8.31 -10.78 7.86
CA TRP A 39 9.61 -10.24 8.25
C TRP A 39 9.88 -10.53 9.72
N LYS A 40 11.14 -10.81 10.03
CA LYS A 40 11.65 -10.92 11.40
C LYS A 40 12.93 -10.11 11.53
N ALA A 41 13.11 -9.45 12.68
CA ALA A 41 14.37 -8.80 13.00
C ALA A 41 15.52 -9.83 13.08
N GLU A 42 16.75 -9.42 12.78
CA GLU A 42 17.93 -10.31 12.82
C GLU A 42 18.21 -10.87 14.22
N ASP A 43 17.85 -10.10 15.26
CA ASP A 43 18.01 -10.45 16.67
C ASP A 43 16.71 -10.96 17.32
N ALA A 44 15.68 -11.28 16.52
CA ALA A 44 14.41 -11.78 17.01
C ALA A 44 14.60 -13.10 17.78
N GLU A 45 13.84 -13.27 18.87
CA GLU A 45 13.82 -14.53 19.63
C GLU A 45 13.21 -15.66 18.77
N GLU A 46 13.52 -16.93 19.09
CA GLU A 46 13.10 -18.09 18.31
C GLU A 46 11.56 -18.23 18.21
N ASP A 47 10.85 -17.76 19.23
CA ASP A 47 9.39 -17.78 19.34
C ASP A 47 8.71 -16.47 18.83
N ASP A 48 9.45 -15.51 18.35
CA ASP A 48 8.89 -14.33 17.69
C ASP A 48 8.17 -14.74 16.39
N GLU A 49 6.90 -14.36 16.24
CA GLU A 49 6.11 -14.67 15.05
C GLU A 49 6.47 -13.73 13.88
N GLY A 50 7.12 -12.60 14.16
CA GLY A 50 7.45 -11.58 13.18
C GLY A 50 6.24 -10.75 12.73
N ILE A 51 6.46 -9.91 11.74
CA ILE A 51 5.43 -9.06 11.14
C ILE A 51 5.06 -9.61 9.77
N THR A 52 3.80 -10.00 9.59
CA THR A 52 3.29 -10.47 8.30
C THR A 52 2.50 -9.37 7.62
N LEU A 53 2.93 -9.01 6.41
CA LEU A 53 2.21 -8.14 5.49
C LEU A 53 1.58 -8.99 4.40
N THR A 54 0.31 -8.77 4.09
CA THR A 54 -0.27 -9.27 2.84
C THR A 54 -0.03 -8.26 1.72
N TYR A 55 -0.04 -8.70 0.49
CA TYR A 55 0.09 -7.79 -0.64
C TYR A 55 -0.58 -8.32 -1.89
N ALA A 56 -0.91 -7.41 -2.78
CA ALA A 56 -1.27 -7.74 -4.15
C ALA A 56 -0.22 -7.18 -5.10
N SER A 57 0.02 -7.89 -6.20
CA SER A 57 0.94 -7.45 -7.24
C SER A 57 0.39 -7.71 -8.63
N TRP A 58 0.80 -6.88 -9.56
CA TRP A 58 0.46 -7.03 -10.97
C TRP A 58 1.70 -6.77 -11.82
N MET A 59 1.94 -7.65 -12.80
CA MET A 59 3.03 -7.51 -13.75
C MET A 59 2.46 -7.28 -15.14
N PRO A 60 3.09 -6.41 -15.96
CA PRO A 60 2.72 -6.28 -17.37
C PRO A 60 2.80 -7.62 -18.10
N GLN A 61 1.90 -7.87 -19.05
CA GLN A 61 1.85 -9.14 -19.76
C GLN A 61 2.91 -9.28 -20.86
N GLU A 62 3.50 -8.17 -21.29
CA GLU A 62 4.55 -8.21 -22.31
C GLU A 62 5.89 -8.56 -21.66
N GLU A 63 6.66 -9.42 -22.30
CA GLU A 63 8.00 -9.77 -21.85
C GLU A 63 8.88 -8.54 -21.88
N ALA A 64 9.37 -8.14 -20.70
CA ALA A 64 10.29 -7.03 -20.55
C ALA A 64 11.74 -7.53 -20.52
N GLU A 65 12.66 -6.69 -20.99
CA GLU A 65 14.09 -6.92 -20.77
C GLU A 65 14.41 -6.76 -19.29
N GLU A 66 15.50 -7.38 -18.83
CA GLU A 66 16.02 -7.20 -17.47
C GLU A 66 16.20 -5.71 -17.15
N ALA A 67 15.79 -5.28 -15.94
CA ALA A 67 15.90 -3.91 -15.45
C ALA A 67 15.25 -2.84 -16.36
N SER A 68 14.09 -3.13 -16.95
CA SER A 68 13.40 -2.19 -17.85
C SER A 68 12.01 -1.77 -17.41
N THR A 69 11.40 -2.45 -16.45
CA THR A 69 10.03 -2.23 -15.98
C THR A 69 10.00 -1.36 -14.72
N PRO A 70 9.39 -0.16 -14.74
CA PRO A 70 9.18 0.62 -13.52
C PRO A 70 8.31 -0.11 -12.50
N LEU A 71 8.46 0.22 -11.21
CA LEU A 71 7.61 -0.28 -10.14
C LEU A 71 6.79 0.87 -9.53
N ILE A 72 5.48 0.67 -9.43
CA ILE A 72 4.56 1.56 -8.72
C ILE A 72 4.14 0.87 -7.42
N ILE A 73 4.41 1.51 -6.28
CA ILE A 73 4.01 1.04 -4.97
C ILE A 73 2.89 1.93 -4.44
N TRP A 74 1.79 1.31 -3.98
CA TRP A 74 0.67 2.01 -3.37
C TRP A 74 0.44 1.57 -1.94
N LEU A 75 0.44 2.53 -1.00
CA LEU A 75 0.14 2.33 0.41
C LEU A 75 -1.27 2.81 0.74
N HIS A 76 -2.05 1.94 1.34
CA HIS A 76 -3.46 2.16 1.62
C HIS A 76 -3.73 3.15 2.76
N GLY A 77 -4.96 3.68 2.85
CA GLY A 77 -5.42 4.47 3.99
C GLY A 77 -5.69 3.63 5.24
N ALA A 78 -5.85 4.29 6.38
CA ALA A 78 -5.99 3.61 7.68
C ALA A 78 -7.15 2.61 7.77
N GLY A 79 -8.26 2.88 7.06
CA GLY A 79 -9.44 2.00 7.06
C GLY A 79 -9.36 0.78 6.16
N GLU A 80 -8.23 0.59 5.48
CA GLU A 80 -8.01 -0.48 4.49
C GLU A 80 -6.99 -1.52 4.97
N GLY A 81 -6.55 -1.43 6.23
CA GLY A 81 -5.72 -2.45 6.87
C GLY A 81 -6.46 -3.76 7.08
N GLY A 82 -5.71 -4.85 7.20
CA GLY A 82 -6.24 -6.19 7.36
C GLY A 82 -5.33 -7.26 6.80
N THR A 83 -5.92 -8.41 6.51
CA THR A 83 -5.24 -9.59 5.96
C THR A 83 -5.85 -10.06 4.64
N ASP A 84 -6.62 -9.20 3.99
CA ASP A 84 -7.19 -9.44 2.66
C ASP A 84 -6.75 -8.31 1.72
N PRO A 85 -5.73 -8.51 0.88
CA PRO A 85 -5.18 -7.48 0.02
C PRO A 85 -6.18 -6.95 -1.02
N VAL A 86 -7.30 -7.64 -1.24
CA VAL A 86 -8.38 -7.13 -2.10
C VAL A 86 -8.95 -5.82 -1.55
N VAL A 87 -8.98 -5.64 -0.22
CA VAL A 87 -9.46 -4.40 0.41
C VAL A 87 -8.60 -3.20 -0.02
N ALA A 88 -7.28 -3.34 -0.01
CA ALA A 88 -6.36 -2.30 -0.45
C ALA A 88 -6.45 -2.03 -1.97
N LEU A 89 -6.77 -3.04 -2.77
CA LEU A 89 -6.95 -2.92 -4.22
C LEU A 89 -8.23 -2.17 -4.61
N VAL A 90 -9.35 -2.48 -3.96
CA VAL A 90 -10.65 -1.88 -4.33
C VAL A 90 -10.82 -0.50 -3.68
N GLY A 91 -10.20 -0.28 -2.52
CA GLY A 91 -10.09 1.03 -1.91
C GLY A 91 -9.37 2.01 -2.83
N ASN A 92 -9.82 3.25 -2.88
CA ASN A 92 -9.30 4.30 -3.77
C ASN A 92 -9.18 3.90 -5.26
N LYS A 93 -9.79 2.78 -5.67
CA LYS A 93 -9.75 2.24 -7.06
C LYS A 93 -8.33 1.96 -7.54
N VAL A 94 -7.49 1.41 -6.68
CA VAL A 94 -6.06 1.15 -6.96
C VAL A 94 -5.89 0.20 -8.16
N VAL A 95 -6.84 -0.70 -8.39
CA VAL A 95 -6.89 -1.55 -9.59
C VAL A 95 -6.76 -0.77 -10.90
N ASN A 96 -7.13 0.52 -10.93
CA ASN A 96 -6.97 1.36 -12.11
C ASN A 96 -5.52 1.63 -12.48
N LEU A 97 -4.56 1.42 -11.58
CA LEU A 97 -3.14 1.50 -11.92
C LEU A 97 -2.77 0.50 -13.02
N ALA A 98 -3.45 -0.64 -13.12
CA ALA A 98 -3.28 -1.62 -14.18
C ALA A 98 -4.05 -1.28 -15.48
N SER A 99 -4.82 -0.19 -15.51
CA SER A 99 -5.57 0.20 -16.71
C SER A 99 -4.65 0.71 -17.83
N GLU A 100 -5.05 0.48 -19.08
CA GLU A 100 -4.34 0.99 -20.26
C GLU A 100 -4.11 2.50 -20.20
N ASP A 101 -5.06 3.25 -19.63
CA ASP A 101 -4.95 4.71 -19.48
C ASP A 101 -3.80 5.14 -18.58
N ILE A 102 -3.44 4.36 -17.59
CA ILE A 102 -2.28 4.61 -16.71
C ILE A 102 -1.03 3.96 -17.29
N GLN A 103 -1.11 2.71 -17.69
CA GLN A 103 0.04 1.92 -18.13
C GLN A 103 0.76 2.52 -19.35
N LYS A 104 0.05 3.12 -20.29
CA LYS A 104 0.63 3.80 -21.46
C LYS A 104 1.63 4.92 -21.14
N HIS A 105 1.65 5.43 -19.90
CA HIS A 105 2.59 6.47 -19.47
C HIS A 105 3.96 5.92 -19.05
N PHE A 106 4.09 4.61 -18.93
CA PHE A 106 5.31 3.92 -18.48
C PHE A 106 6.08 3.21 -19.60
N GLY A 107 5.81 3.59 -20.85
CA GLY A 107 6.47 3.01 -22.03
C GLY A 107 5.65 1.88 -22.66
N GLU A 108 6.29 1.08 -23.52
CA GLU A 108 5.61 0.01 -24.26
C GLU A 108 5.29 -1.17 -23.35
N THR A 109 6.14 -1.46 -22.36
CA THR A 109 5.96 -2.57 -21.42
C THR A 109 5.04 -2.24 -20.23
N GLY A 110 4.82 -0.95 -19.93
CA GLY A 110 4.07 -0.52 -18.75
C GLY A 110 4.93 -0.55 -17.47
N ALA A 111 4.26 -0.59 -16.31
CA ALA A 111 4.88 -0.63 -14.98
C ALA A 111 4.31 -1.76 -14.12
N ALA A 112 5.15 -2.43 -13.36
CA ALA A 112 4.74 -3.34 -12.30
C ALA A 112 4.02 -2.59 -11.17
N ILE A 113 3.14 -3.26 -10.46
CA ILE A 113 2.38 -2.67 -9.35
C ILE A 113 2.54 -3.56 -8.13
N LEU A 114 2.86 -2.95 -6.97
CA LEU A 114 2.89 -3.60 -5.68
C LEU A 114 1.97 -2.84 -4.71
N VAL A 115 1.04 -3.54 -4.09
CA VAL A 115 0.06 -2.99 -3.16
C VAL A 115 0.15 -3.75 -1.83
N PRO A 116 1.07 -3.36 -0.94
CA PRO A 116 1.19 -3.94 0.39
C PRO A 116 -0.01 -3.56 1.27
N GLN A 117 -0.34 -4.42 2.24
CA GLN A 117 -1.36 -4.17 3.24
C GLN A 117 -0.80 -4.44 4.63
N ALA A 118 -0.87 -3.43 5.50
CA ALA A 118 -0.59 -3.59 6.92
C ALA A 118 -1.78 -4.29 7.62
N PRO A 119 -1.54 -5.14 8.61
CA PRO A 119 -2.60 -5.80 9.38
C PRO A 119 -3.58 -4.83 10.06
N THR A 120 -3.11 -3.64 10.42
CA THR A 120 -3.88 -2.59 11.08
C THR A 120 -3.88 -1.31 10.24
N PHE A 121 -2.94 -0.43 10.46
CA PHE A 121 -2.69 0.80 9.70
C PHE A 121 -1.20 1.16 9.74
N TRP A 122 -0.68 1.80 8.70
CA TRP A 122 0.76 1.97 8.52
C TRP A 122 1.47 2.68 9.66
N MET A 123 0.89 3.75 10.18
CA MET A 123 1.53 4.57 11.22
C MET A 123 1.13 4.12 12.61
N GLU A 124 1.39 2.85 12.94
CA GLU A 124 1.15 2.25 14.24
C GLU A 124 2.42 2.30 15.12
N ASN A 125 2.23 2.55 16.42
CA ASN A 125 3.30 2.69 17.41
C ASN A 125 3.67 1.37 18.14
N GLY A 126 2.98 0.26 17.85
CA GLY A 126 3.14 -1.03 18.52
C GLY A 126 2.19 -1.26 19.70
N GLU A 127 1.38 -0.26 20.06
CA GLU A 127 0.36 -0.35 21.10
C GLU A 127 -1.07 -0.33 20.54
N GLY A 128 -1.20 -0.41 19.21
CA GLY A 128 -2.49 -0.33 18.51
C GLY A 128 -2.97 1.11 18.31
N GLU A 129 -2.10 2.10 18.51
CA GLU A 129 -2.41 3.51 18.41
C GLU A 129 -1.62 4.17 17.27
N TYR A 130 -2.12 5.32 16.79
CA TYR A 130 -1.40 6.10 15.79
C TYR A 130 -0.15 6.73 16.37
N LEU A 131 0.93 6.68 15.63
CA LEU A 131 2.11 7.50 15.88
C LEU A 131 1.73 8.98 15.96
N THR A 132 2.21 9.64 17.00
CA THR A 132 2.01 11.05 17.26
C THR A 132 3.36 11.79 17.26
N ALA A 133 3.33 13.12 17.32
CA ALA A 133 4.55 13.91 17.46
C ALA A 133 5.24 13.74 18.84
N GLU A 134 4.63 13.01 19.76
CA GLU A 134 5.14 12.73 21.10
C GLU A 134 5.86 11.37 21.17
N ASP A 135 5.70 10.53 20.15
CA ASP A 135 6.40 9.25 20.05
C ASP A 135 7.86 9.48 19.69
N GLU A 136 8.77 9.15 20.61
CA GLU A 136 10.20 9.44 20.49
C GLU A 136 10.84 8.76 19.26
N SER A 137 10.36 7.58 18.86
CA SER A 137 10.88 6.88 17.69
C SER A 137 10.48 7.55 16.38
N GLY A 138 9.29 8.17 16.33
CA GLY A 138 8.71 8.69 15.09
C GLY A 138 8.52 7.64 13.98
N ARG A 139 8.71 6.36 14.31
CA ARG A 139 8.86 5.25 13.38
C ARG A 139 7.77 4.20 13.58
N SER A 140 7.10 3.84 12.51
CA SER A 140 6.10 2.77 12.51
C SER A 140 6.73 1.39 12.78
N ILE A 141 6.00 0.53 13.48
CA ILE A 141 6.40 -0.88 13.63
C ILE A 141 6.51 -1.61 12.28
N TYR A 142 5.82 -1.13 11.25
CA TYR A 142 5.82 -1.74 9.91
C TYR A 142 6.94 -1.27 8.99
N THR A 143 7.75 -0.30 9.39
CA THR A 143 8.76 0.31 8.52
C THR A 143 9.74 -0.72 7.96
N ASP A 144 10.39 -1.52 8.82
CA ASP A 144 11.37 -2.52 8.39
C ASP A 144 10.73 -3.65 7.57
N ALA A 145 9.56 -4.11 7.99
CA ALA A 145 8.83 -5.16 7.28
C ALA A 145 8.42 -4.70 5.87
N LEU A 146 8.00 -3.44 5.73
CA LEU A 146 7.61 -2.89 4.44
C LEU A 146 8.82 -2.71 3.51
N MET A 147 9.93 -2.16 4.00
CA MET A 147 11.15 -2.04 3.21
C MET A 147 11.67 -3.40 2.77
N ALA A 148 11.74 -4.38 3.67
CA ALA A 148 12.16 -5.74 3.35
C ALA A 148 11.25 -6.43 2.32
N LEU A 149 9.94 -6.20 2.38
CA LEU A 149 9.01 -6.67 1.34
C LEU A 149 9.32 -6.04 -0.02
N ILE A 150 9.52 -4.72 -0.07
CA ILE A 150 9.81 -4.01 -1.32
C ILE A 150 11.13 -4.49 -1.92
N GLU A 151 12.19 -4.56 -1.13
CA GLU A 151 13.51 -5.03 -1.56
C GLU A 151 13.45 -6.47 -2.08
N LYS A 152 12.75 -7.35 -1.34
CA LYS A 152 12.55 -8.74 -1.78
C LYS A 152 11.77 -8.79 -3.09
N PHE A 153 10.71 -7.99 -3.23
CA PHE A 153 9.91 -7.97 -4.45
C PHE A 153 10.76 -7.56 -5.66
N VAL A 154 11.58 -6.53 -5.52
CA VAL A 154 12.51 -6.09 -6.57
C VAL A 154 13.55 -7.17 -6.87
N ALA A 155 14.09 -7.84 -5.86
CA ALA A 155 15.08 -8.91 -6.05
C ALA A 155 14.50 -10.16 -6.73
N ASP A 156 13.24 -10.48 -6.48
CA ASP A 156 12.54 -11.62 -7.08
C ASP A 156 12.10 -11.35 -8.53
N HIS A 157 12.07 -10.08 -8.96
CA HIS A 157 11.63 -9.63 -10.28
C HIS A 157 12.74 -8.88 -11.01
N PRO A 158 13.71 -9.57 -11.63
CA PRO A 158 14.87 -8.95 -12.28
C PRO A 158 14.51 -8.04 -13.47
N GLU A 159 13.29 -8.13 -14.00
CA GLU A 159 12.75 -7.21 -15.00
C GLU A 159 12.46 -5.81 -14.45
N ILE A 160 12.35 -5.63 -13.11
CA ILE A 160 12.14 -4.33 -12.48
C ILE A 160 13.41 -3.49 -12.58
N ASP A 161 13.24 -2.25 -13.00
CA ASP A 161 14.29 -1.23 -13.02
C ASP A 161 14.40 -0.57 -11.64
N ALA A 162 15.46 -0.88 -10.92
CA ALA A 162 15.72 -0.35 -9.59
C ALA A 162 15.88 1.19 -9.55
N ASP A 163 16.21 1.83 -10.67
CA ASP A 163 16.29 3.28 -10.78
C ASP A 163 14.91 3.94 -11.02
N ARG A 164 13.83 3.14 -11.14
CA ARG A 164 12.48 3.63 -11.42
C ARG A 164 11.42 3.05 -10.48
N ILE A 165 11.68 3.12 -9.19
CA ILE A 165 10.75 2.71 -8.13
C ILE A 165 9.99 3.95 -7.64
N TYR A 166 8.67 3.92 -7.76
CA TYR A 166 7.77 5.01 -7.38
C TYR A 166 6.89 4.59 -6.22
N ILE A 167 6.89 5.38 -5.14
CA ILE A 167 6.11 5.08 -3.94
C ILE A 167 5.09 6.17 -3.64
N GLY A 168 3.90 5.79 -3.22
CA GLY A 168 2.88 6.71 -2.79
C GLY A 168 1.77 6.02 -2.03
N GLY A 169 0.80 6.81 -1.60
CA GLY A 169 -0.34 6.29 -0.86
C GLY A 169 -1.28 7.38 -0.40
N CYS A 170 -2.42 6.99 0.14
CA CYS A 170 -3.46 7.90 0.57
C CYS A 170 -3.54 7.99 2.10
N SER A 171 -3.72 9.21 2.64
CA SER A 171 -3.93 9.45 4.07
C SER A 171 -2.83 8.80 4.92
N ASN A 172 -3.12 7.75 5.68
CA ASN A 172 -2.15 7.01 6.48
C ASN A 172 -1.02 6.38 5.65
N GLY A 173 -1.32 5.89 4.43
CA GLY A 173 -0.32 5.45 3.47
C GLY A 173 0.55 6.59 2.93
N GLY A 174 -0.01 7.80 2.78
CA GLY A 174 0.76 8.99 2.47
C GLY A 174 1.72 9.39 3.59
N TYR A 175 1.32 9.21 4.86
CA TYR A 175 2.20 9.38 6.01
C TYR A 175 3.36 8.38 5.99
N MET A 176 3.05 7.10 5.75
CA MET A 176 4.06 6.05 5.67
C MET A 176 5.02 6.30 4.51
N THR A 177 4.53 6.79 3.36
CA THR A 177 5.39 7.23 2.26
C THR A 177 6.40 8.27 2.73
N MET A 178 5.96 9.31 3.46
CA MET A 178 6.86 10.33 3.99
C MET A 178 7.82 9.78 5.04
N ASN A 179 7.36 8.83 5.87
CA ASN A 179 8.20 8.18 6.88
C ASN A 179 9.35 7.40 6.22
N LEU A 180 9.06 6.62 5.18
CA LEU A 180 10.09 5.91 4.43
C LEU A 180 11.09 6.85 3.73
N LEU A 181 10.62 7.94 3.12
CA LEU A 181 11.50 8.91 2.45
C LEU A 181 12.46 9.64 3.42
N LEU A 182 12.07 9.80 4.68
CA LEU A 182 12.94 10.41 5.70
C LEU A 182 14.03 9.45 6.19
N GLU A 183 13.81 8.14 6.03
CA GLU A 183 14.76 7.09 6.39
C GLU A 183 15.58 6.61 5.18
N ASP A 184 15.19 7.03 3.96
CA ASP A 184 15.85 6.65 2.70
C ASP A 184 17.16 7.45 2.50
N GLU A 185 18.24 6.94 3.08
CA GLU A 185 19.58 7.53 2.95
C GLU A 185 20.28 7.18 1.61
N GLU A 186 19.74 6.20 0.87
CA GLU A 186 20.36 5.63 -0.33
C GLU A 186 19.67 6.04 -1.64
N ASP A 187 18.68 6.96 -1.58
CA ASP A 187 17.87 7.37 -2.74
C ASP A 187 17.18 6.18 -3.45
N PHE A 188 16.66 5.24 -2.65
CA PHE A 188 16.01 4.02 -3.17
C PHE A 188 14.78 4.31 -4.03
N PHE A 189 14.03 5.37 -3.70
CA PHE A 189 12.83 5.76 -4.42
C PHE A 189 13.12 6.87 -5.43
N ALA A 190 12.86 6.62 -6.72
CA ALA A 190 13.03 7.59 -7.81
C ALA A 190 12.06 8.77 -7.72
N ALA A 191 10.84 8.56 -7.21
CA ALA A 191 9.87 9.61 -6.93
C ALA A 191 8.79 9.13 -5.94
N ALA A 192 8.14 10.10 -5.30
CA ALA A 192 7.04 9.84 -4.37
C ALA A 192 5.81 10.69 -4.67
N TYR A 193 4.61 10.13 -4.36
CA TYR A 193 3.32 10.79 -4.56
C TYR A 193 2.40 10.61 -3.35
N PRO A 194 2.75 11.17 -2.16
CA PRO A 194 1.90 11.10 -0.97
C PRO A 194 0.63 11.94 -1.17
N ILE A 195 -0.55 11.32 -0.97
CA ILE A 195 -1.85 11.94 -1.20
C ILE A 195 -2.56 12.14 0.14
N CYS A 196 -3.08 13.35 0.40
CA CYS A 196 -3.87 13.69 1.60
C CYS A 196 -3.16 13.35 2.92
N GLN A 197 -1.83 13.37 2.92
CA GLN A 197 -1.05 13.16 4.13
C GLN A 197 -1.05 14.44 4.99
N GLY A 198 -1.09 14.29 6.30
CA GLY A 198 -1.08 15.41 7.26
C GLY A 198 0.27 15.58 7.96
N TYR A 199 1.38 15.22 7.33
CA TYR A 199 2.70 15.27 7.93
C TYR A 199 3.07 16.68 8.38
N LYS A 200 3.52 16.85 9.63
CA LYS A 200 3.99 18.14 10.12
C LYS A 200 5.43 18.35 9.67
N SER A 201 5.66 19.38 8.86
CA SER A 201 6.98 19.77 8.34
C SER A 201 7.99 20.24 9.41
N GLY A 202 7.71 20.09 10.69
CA GLY A 202 8.62 20.46 11.77
C GLY A 202 9.69 19.41 12.10
N ASN A 203 9.61 18.25 11.48
CA ASN A 203 10.54 17.13 11.68
C ASN A 203 11.39 16.83 10.43
N ILE A 204 11.38 17.73 9.45
CA ILE A 204 12.26 17.69 8.27
C ILE A 204 13.41 18.64 8.47
#